data_4eab97eaba7d50bda8362aa9aa377b8d
#
_entry.id   4eab97eaba7d50bda8362aa9aa377b8d
#
_cell.length_a   1.000
_cell.length_b   1.000
_cell.length_c   1.000
_cell.angle_alpha   90.00
_cell.angle_beta   90.00
_cell.angle_gamma   90.00
#
_symmetry.space_group_name_H-M   'P 1'
#
loop_
_entity.id
_entity.type
_entity.pdbx_description
1 polymer ?
#
loop_
_entity_poly.entity_id
_entity_poly.type
_entity_poly.pdbx_seq_one_letter_code
_entity_poly.pdbx_strand_id
1 'polypeptide(L)'
;VRKFVAIVVAAAFVASVSACADLPAQVQGCVAKYTPGAASDSISANGTFGGNPETHVPTPTVTKRVQVSTLTKGTGLLLGPDDIAEIQLSLYTGSDGKLAGSTGETNGYSRSSALQATVGSSTNAIATALECQTVGTRVVTVLTAAQYFGSASTATSDGVSPSTVIVAVADIIKGYRGRATGILQPLQSGFPSVVTAPDGTPGLTLDLQEPPKTPQSELVRGGSGAVVKSGETVLLQVQAIEWTDPAPTTTFDSTWTSHTPRFYKLTALAKNSSGQSLDKSSVKALVGKRVGSQVLVVVPEGYGYPSGKAPSGYPNGTLIFVYDILGTY
;
A
#
# COMPACT_ATOMS: atom_id res chain seq x y z
N VAL A 1 10.67 78.18 -23.76
CA VAL A 1 11.36 76.96 -24.19
C VAL A 1 11.37 76.00 -23.05
N ARG A 2 10.46 74.99 -23.05
CA ARG A 2 10.27 73.99 -21.97
C ARG A 2 11.16 72.78 -22.29
N LYS A 3 12.03 72.40 -21.38
CA LYS A 3 12.82 71.17 -21.41
C LYS A 3 12.01 70.06 -20.78
N PHE A 4 11.71 69.00 -21.53
CA PHE A 4 11.18 67.74 -21.00
C PHE A 4 12.37 66.85 -20.59
N VAL A 5 12.38 66.45 -19.32
CA VAL A 5 13.27 65.42 -18.79
C VAL A 5 12.52 64.08 -18.89
N ALA A 6 13.00 63.17 -19.70
CA ALA A 6 12.49 61.80 -19.79
C ALA A 6 13.17 60.94 -18.70
N ILE A 7 12.40 60.46 -17.75
CA ILE A 7 12.83 59.47 -16.75
C ILE A 7 12.59 58.09 -17.35
N VAL A 8 13.71 57.40 -17.65
CA VAL A 8 13.74 55.98 -18.01
C VAL A 8 13.70 55.15 -16.73
N VAL A 9 12.55 54.51 -16.45
CA VAL A 9 12.43 53.50 -15.37
C VAL A 9 12.87 52.17 -15.94
N ALA A 10 14.08 51.72 -15.59
CA ALA A 10 14.53 50.36 -15.87
C ALA A 10 13.88 49.40 -14.89
N ALA A 11 12.87 48.65 -15.34
CA ALA A 11 12.31 47.55 -14.57
C ALA A 11 13.24 46.34 -14.65
N ALA A 12 13.98 46.08 -13.57
CA ALA A 12 14.75 44.87 -13.41
C ALA A 12 13.77 43.68 -13.17
N PHE A 13 13.56 42.85 -14.19
CA PHE A 13 12.94 41.53 -14.02
C PHE A 13 13.90 40.61 -13.27
N VAL A 14 13.68 40.43 -12.00
CA VAL A 14 14.30 39.32 -11.23
C VAL A 14 13.51 38.08 -11.61
N ALA A 15 14.05 37.27 -12.55
CA ALA A 15 13.57 35.93 -12.82
C ALA A 15 13.93 35.06 -11.61
N SER A 16 13.03 34.90 -10.67
CA SER A 16 13.09 33.88 -9.66
C SER A 16 12.95 32.53 -10.35
N VAL A 17 14.08 31.84 -10.54
CA VAL A 17 14.09 30.42 -10.88
C VAL A 17 13.53 29.68 -9.67
N SER A 18 12.22 29.47 -9.64
CA SER A 18 11.60 28.53 -8.74
C SER A 18 12.09 27.15 -9.15
N ALA A 19 13.09 26.63 -8.44
CA ALA A 19 13.36 25.21 -8.44
C ALA A 19 12.06 24.52 -8.02
N CYS A 20 11.34 23.95 -8.99
CA CYS A 20 10.30 22.99 -8.72
C CYS A 20 10.98 21.79 -8.07
N ALA A 21 11.14 21.83 -6.74
CA ALA A 21 11.20 20.62 -5.98
C ALA A 21 9.86 19.93 -6.24
N ASP A 22 9.87 18.79 -6.92
CA ASP A 22 8.72 17.90 -7.01
C ASP A 22 8.36 17.50 -5.59
N LEU A 23 7.50 18.30 -4.97
CA LEU A 23 6.78 17.88 -3.79
C LEU A 23 5.98 16.65 -4.22
N PRO A 24 6.04 15.54 -3.43
CA PRO A 24 5.22 14.37 -3.72
C PRO A 24 3.80 14.88 -3.91
N ALA A 25 3.19 14.52 -5.04
CA ALA A 25 1.87 14.99 -5.43
C ALA A 25 0.92 14.83 -4.23
N GLN A 26 0.67 15.93 -3.56
CA GLN A 26 -0.41 16.00 -2.59
C GLN A 26 -1.67 15.73 -3.41
N VAL A 27 -2.47 14.76 -2.98
CA VAL A 27 -3.75 14.44 -3.61
C VAL A 27 -4.66 15.66 -3.38
N GLN A 28 -4.43 16.71 -4.16
CA GLN A 28 -5.32 17.88 -4.18
C GLN A 28 -6.61 17.43 -4.85
N GLY A 29 -7.71 17.45 -4.08
CA GLY A 29 -9.03 17.13 -4.58
C GLY A 29 -9.39 15.64 -4.48
N CYS A 30 -8.93 14.94 -3.44
CA CYS A 30 -9.43 13.60 -3.15
C CYS A 30 -10.96 13.62 -2.99
N VAL A 31 -11.67 12.85 -3.79
CA VAL A 31 -13.14 12.73 -3.73
C VAL A 31 -13.49 11.34 -3.23
N ALA A 32 -13.92 11.27 -1.96
CA ALA A 32 -14.34 10.01 -1.36
C ALA A 32 -15.56 9.43 -2.09
N LYS A 33 -15.53 8.13 -2.37
CA LYS A 33 -16.62 7.43 -3.02
C LYS A 33 -17.88 7.36 -2.16
N TYR A 34 -17.73 7.27 -0.84
CA TYR A 34 -18.84 7.20 0.08
C TYR A 34 -18.95 8.48 0.90
N THR A 35 -20.19 8.87 1.19
CA THR A 35 -20.52 10.10 1.90
C THR A 35 -21.20 9.80 3.23
N PRO A 36 -21.16 10.71 4.20
CA PRO A 36 -21.95 10.63 5.43
C PRO A 36 -23.46 10.48 5.18
N GLY A 37 -24.15 10.04 6.21
CA GLY A 37 -25.59 9.96 6.22
C GLY A 37 -26.13 9.68 7.61
N ALA A 38 -27.45 9.77 7.78
CA ALA A 38 -28.09 9.70 9.09
C ALA A 38 -27.68 8.47 9.92
N ALA A 39 -27.47 7.32 9.26
CA ALA A 39 -27.06 6.12 9.98
C ALA A 39 -25.61 6.23 10.49
N SER A 40 -24.66 6.66 9.66
CA SER A 40 -23.26 6.81 10.08
C SER A 40 -23.04 8.00 11.04
N ASP A 41 -23.80 9.08 10.89
CA ASP A 41 -23.70 10.27 11.74
C ASP A 41 -24.28 10.03 13.16
N SER A 42 -25.15 9.04 13.33
CA SER A 42 -25.73 8.70 14.62
C SER A 42 -24.84 7.80 15.49
N ILE A 43 -23.77 7.24 14.94
CA ILE A 43 -22.84 6.37 15.66
C ILE A 43 -21.81 7.22 16.41
N SER A 44 -21.50 6.84 17.65
CA SER A 44 -20.37 7.38 18.38
C SER A 44 -19.45 6.25 18.86
N ALA A 45 -18.15 6.48 18.84
CA ALA A 45 -17.16 5.51 19.31
C ALA A 45 -16.05 6.24 20.06
N ASN A 46 -15.91 5.94 21.35
CA ASN A 46 -14.95 6.52 22.27
C ASN A 46 -13.88 5.51 22.64
N GLY A 47 -12.95 5.91 23.50
CA GLY A 47 -11.88 5.05 24.02
C GLY A 47 -10.59 5.17 23.23
N THR A 48 -9.61 4.35 23.63
CA THR A 48 -8.23 4.41 23.13
C THR A 48 -8.17 4.14 21.63
N PHE A 49 -7.49 5.01 20.90
CA PHE A 49 -7.22 4.81 19.47
C PHE A 49 -6.36 3.55 19.26
N GLY A 50 -6.75 2.72 18.30
CA GLY A 50 -6.09 1.44 18.03
C GLY A 50 -6.50 0.29 18.96
N GLY A 51 -7.40 0.52 19.91
CA GLY A 51 -8.00 -0.49 20.78
C GLY A 51 -9.44 -0.85 20.38
N ASN A 52 -10.13 -1.55 21.27
CA ASN A 52 -11.57 -1.77 21.11
C ASN A 52 -12.34 -0.52 21.53
N PRO A 53 -13.02 0.18 20.63
CA PRO A 53 -13.76 1.38 20.98
C PRO A 53 -15.05 1.04 21.72
N GLU A 54 -15.40 1.88 22.71
CA GLU A 54 -16.72 1.90 23.30
C GLU A 54 -17.68 2.55 22.31
N THR A 55 -18.43 1.73 21.58
CA THR A 55 -19.28 2.18 20.48
C THR A 55 -20.75 2.17 20.88
N HIS A 56 -21.42 3.30 20.69
CA HIS A 56 -22.88 3.40 20.80
C HIS A 56 -23.49 3.30 19.40
N VAL A 57 -24.25 2.26 19.17
CA VAL A 57 -25.01 2.01 17.93
C VAL A 57 -26.49 2.15 18.24
N PRO A 58 -27.16 3.22 17.76
CA PRO A 58 -28.63 3.33 17.89
C PRO A 58 -29.31 2.16 17.20
N THR A 59 -30.29 1.54 17.86
CA THR A 59 -30.95 0.34 17.36
C THR A 59 -32.45 0.54 17.15
N PRO A 60 -32.99 0.09 16.00
CA PRO A 60 -32.28 -0.53 14.88
C PRO A 60 -31.60 0.50 13.98
N THR A 61 -30.32 0.27 13.64
CA THR A 61 -29.65 1.03 12.58
C THR A 61 -30.01 0.42 11.23
N VAL A 62 -30.43 1.26 10.28
CA VAL A 62 -30.83 0.81 8.93
C VAL A 62 -30.13 1.64 7.85
N THR A 63 -29.74 0.99 6.77
CA THR A 63 -29.22 1.65 5.58
C THR A 63 -29.52 0.84 4.31
N LYS A 64 -29.60 1.53 3.17
CA LYS A 64 -29.64 0.91 1.83
C LYS A 64 -28.38 1.16 1.03
N ARG A 65 -27.51 2.08 1.49
CA ARG A 65 -26.25 2.43 0.87
C ARG A 65 -25.12 2.46 1.88
N VAL A 66 -23.89 2.32 1.42
CA VAL A 66 -22.74 2.55 2.28
C VAL A 66 -22.72 4.01 2.70
N GLN A 67 -22.56 4.26 4.00
CA GLN A 67 -22.41 5.58 4.61
C GLN A 67 -21.13 5.61 5.42
N VAL A 68 -20.38 6.71 5.31
CA VAL A 68 -19.07 6.83 5.99
C VAL A 68 -19.00 8.19 6.67
N SER A 69 -18.74 8.18 7.99
CA SER A 69 -18.53 9.41 8.78
C SER A 69 -17.19 9.34 9.52
N THR A 70 -16.50 10.46 9.58
CA THR A 70 -15.27 10.61 10.36
C THR A 70 -15.61 10.95 11.80
N LEU A 71 -15.26 10.08 12.74
CA LEU A 71 -15.49 10.30 14.18
C LEU A 71 -14.35 11.11 14.81
N THR A 72 -13.12 10.80 14.45
CA THR A 72 -11.93 11.55 14.88
C THR A 72 -11.01 11.68 13.67
N LYS A 73 -10.60 12.91 13.35
CA LYS A 73 -9.73 13.18 12.20
C LYS A 73 -8.26 13.07 12.60
N GLY A 74 -7.52 12.26 11.85
CA GLY A 74 -6.06 12.18 11.94
C GLY A 74 -5.36 13.29 11.15
N THR A 75 -4.03 13.37 11.32
CA THR A 75 -3.17 14.36 10.67
C THR A 75 -2.03 13.73 9.85
N GLY A 76 -2.00 12.40 9.76
CA GLY A 76 -0.96 11.67 9.05
C GLY A 76 -1.16 11.67 7.53
N LEU A 77 -0.61 10.66 6.86
CA LEU A 77 -0.68 10.49 5.42
C LEU A 77 -2.14 10.48 4.93
N LEU A 78 -2.47 11.33 3.96
CA LEU A 78 -3.73 11.26 3.23
C LEU A 78 -3.70 10.04 2.30
N LEU A 79 -4.66 9.14 2.47
CA LEU A 79 -4.76 7.90 1.70
C LEU A 79 -5.52 8.12 0.40
N GLY A 80 -4.92 7.71 -0.70
CA GLY A 80 -5.54 7.66 -2.02
C GLY A 80 -5.76 6.22 -2.49
N PRO A 81 -6.33 6.04 -3.69
CA PRO A 81 -6.44 4.72 -4.31
C PRO A 81 -5.08 4.00 -4.36
N ASP A 82 -5.12 2.69 -4.18
CA ASP A 82 -3.98 1.77 -4.16
C ASP A 82 -2.98 1.96 -3.00
N ASP A 83 -3.13 2.99 -2.16
CA ASP A 83 -2.36 3.09 -0.92
C ASP A 83 -2.71 1.93 0.03
N ILE A 84 -1.80 1.59 0.91
CA ILE A 84 -1.99 0.51 1.86
C ILE A 84 -2.24 1.10 3.25
N ALA A 85 -3.33 0.66 3.89
CA ALA A 85 -3.65 1.01 5.26
C ALA A 85 -3.52 -0.20 6.19
N GLU A 86 -2.97 -0.01 7.38
CA GLU A 86 -3.13 -0.92 8.52
C GLU A 86 -4.20 -0.35 9.43
N ILE A 87 -5.24 -1.12 9.68
CA ILE A 87 -6.40 -0.71 10.46
C ILE A 87 -6.66 -1.66 11.63
N GLN A 88 -7.18 -1.11 12.71
CA GLN A 88 -7.94 -1.85 13.71
C GLN A 88 -9.41 -1.71 13.36
N LEU A 89 -10.12 -2.84 13.32
CA LEU A 89 -11.50 -2.92 12.87
C LEU A 89 -12.37 -3.55 13.95
N SER A 90 -13.45 -2.90 14.31
CA SER A 90 -14.50 -3.45 15.18
C SER A 90 -15.83 -3.45 14.43
N LEU A 91 -16.52 -4.59 14.43
CA LEU A 91 -17.78 -4.80 13.74
C LEU A 91 -18.92 -4.97 14.74
N TYR A 92 -20.01 -4.29 14.50
CA TYR A 92 -21.22 -4.33 15.32
C TYR A 92 -22.42 -4.66 14.45
N THR A 93 -23.40 -5.33 15.04
CA THR A 93 -24.69 -5.58 14.38
C THR A 93 -25.58 -4.33 14.46
N GLY A 94 -26.21 -3.95 13.34
CA GLY A 94 -27.14 -2.81 13.32
C GLY A 94 -28.48 -3.07 13.99
N SER A 95 -28.84 -4.35 14.22
CA SER A 95 -30.11 -4.75 14.83
C SER A 95 -30.15 -4.53 16.35
N ASP A 96 -29.07 -4.83 17.05
CA ASP A 96 -28.98 -4.81 18.51
C ASP A 96 -27.72 -4.11 19.05
N GLY A 97 -26.88 -3.60 18.18
CA GLY A 97 -25.68 -2.83 18.55
C GLY A 97 -24.56 -3.65 19.18
N LYS A 98 -24.64 -4.99 19.14
CA LYS A 98 -23.64 -5.84 19.79
C LYS A 98 -22.36 -5.96 18.95
N LEU A 99 -21.24 -6.06 19.64
CA LEU A 99 -19.95 -6.37 19.03
C LEU A 99 -20.00 -7.78 18.43
N ALA A 100 -19.81 -7.88 17.10
CA ALA A 100 -19.76 -9.14 16.37
C ALA A 100 -18.33 -9.64 16.17
N GLY A 101 -17.34 -8.73 16.15
CA GLY A 101 -15.92 -9.07 16.02
C GLY A 101 -15.04 -7.85 16.10
N SER A 102 -13.79 -8.04 16.50
CA SER A 102 -12.79 -6.99 16.55
C SER A 102 -11.40 -7.55 16.31
N THR A 103 -10.55 -6.73 15.66
CA THR A 103 -9.09 -6.96 15.58
C THR A 103 -8.33 -6.21 16.66
N GLY A 104 -9.01 -5.31 17.40
CA GLY A 104 -8.44 -4.59 18.54
C GLY A 104 -8.23 -5.53 19.73
N GLU A 105 -7.16 -5.31 20.48
CA GLU A 105 -6.89 -6.01 21.72
C GLU A 105 -7.31 -5.18 22.93
N THR A 106 -7.62 -5.83 24.05
CA THR A 106 -8.03 -5.14 25.29
C THR A 106 -6.99 -4.14 25.77
N ASN A 107 -5.71 -4.38 25.46
CA ASN A 107 -4.57 -3.56 25.87
C ASN A 107 -4.01 -2.63 24.78
N GLY A 108 -4.75 -2.43 23.68
CA GLY A 108 -4.37 -1.53 22.61
C GLY A 108 -3.96 -2.25 21.30
N TYR A 109 -3.25 -1.52 20.44
CA TYR A 109 -2.85 -1.98 19.12
C TYR A 109 -1.78 -3.05 19.17
N SER A 110 -2.03 -4.20 18.54
CA SER A 110 -1.03 -5.19 18.19
C SER A 110 -0.91 -5.31 16.67
N ARG A 111 0.33 -5.29 16.17
CA ARG A 111 0.58 -5.48 14.75
C ARG A 111 0.09 -6.83 14.24
N SER A 112 0.14 -7.86 15.07
CA SER A 112 -0.31 -9.22 14.70
C SER A 112 -1.82 -9.30 14.47
N SER A 113 -2.58 -8.35 15.00
CA SER A 113 -4.04 -8.28 14.86
C SER A 113 -4.53 -7.21 13.88
N ALA A 114 -3.63 -6.35 13.37
CA ALA A 114 -4.00 -5.34 12.39
C ALA A 114 -4.36 -5.97 11.05
N LEU A 115 -5.42 -5.43 10.43
CA LEU A 115 -5.78 -5.76 9.06
C LEU A 115 -5.07 -4.84 8.09
N GLN A 116 -4.51 -5.43 7.04
CA GLN A 116 -3.99 -4.70 5.90
C GLN A 116 -5.12 -4.53 4.87
N ALA A 117 -5.34 -3.30 4.43
CA ALA A 117 -6.34 -2.97 3.41
C ALA A 117 -5.69 -2.17 2.27
N THR A 118 -5.94 -2.57 1.03
CA THR A 118 -5.62 -1.75 -0.16
C THR A 118 -6.76 -0.76 -0.36
N VAL A 119 -6.45 0.52 -0.16
CA VAL A 119 -7.41 1.62 -0.20
C VAL A 119 -8.04 1.74 -1.59
N GLY A 120 -9.35 1.96 -1.65
CA GLY A 120 -10.08 2.08 -2.91
C GLY A 120 -10.40 0.74 -3.60
N SER A 121 -10.03 -0.40 -3.02
CA SER A 121 -10.34 -1.72 -3.57
C SER A 121 -11.85 -1.88 -3.80
N SER A 122 -12.26 -2.07 -5.05
CA SER A 122 -13.67 -2.15 -5.44
C SER A 122 -14.42 -3.37 -4.87
N THR A 123 -13.68 -4.38 -4.43
CA THR A 123 -14.23 -5.63 -3.87
C THR A 123 -14.47 -5.54 -2.37
N ASN A 124 -13.99 -4.47 -1.70
CA ASN A 124 -14.11 -4.32 -0.25
C ASN A 124 -14.58 -2.90 0.10
N ALA A 125 -15.84 -2.80 0.56
CA ALA A 125 -16.44 -1.51 0.91
C ALA A 125 -15.73 -0.81 2.08
N ILE A 126 -15.14 -1.55 3.03
CA ILE A 126 -14.35 -0.98 4.13
C ILE A 126 -13.06 -0.36 3.58
N ALA A 127 -12.33 -1.07 2.71
CA ALA A 127 -11.13 -0.54 2.07
C ALA A 127 -11.43 0.71 1.22
N THR A 128 -12.57 0.72 0.53
CA THR A 128 -13.05 1.91 -0.21
C THR A 128 -13.42 3.06 0.72
N ALA A 129 -13.95 2.78 1.92
CA ALA A 129 -14.29 3.82 2.90
C ALA A 129 -13.07 4.54 3.51
N LEU A 130 -11.86 3.97 3.35
CA LEU A 130 -10.60 4.59 3.76
C LEU A 130 -10.09 5.64 2.79
N GLU A 131 -10.66 5.70 1.60
CA GLU A 131 -10.28 6.67 0.56
C GLU A 131 -10.50 8.10 1.06
N CYS A 132 -9.53 8.98 0.85
CA CYS A 132 -9.51 10.36 1.36
C CYS A 132 -9.50 10.51 2.89
N GLN A 133 -9.27 9.44 3.62
CA GLN A 133 -9.00 9.54 5.06
C GLN A 133 -7.50 9.74 5.33
N THR A 134 -7.18 10.33 6.46
CA THR A 134 -5.79 10.50 6.90
C THR A 134 -5.43 9.44 7.94
N VAL A 135 -4.18 9.00 7.98
CA VAL A 135 -3.68 8.15 9.07
C VAL A 135 -3.90 8.86 10.41
N GLY A 136 -4.32 8.11 11.42
CA GLY A 136 -4.76 8.63 12.72
C GLY A 136 -6.26 8.90 12.80
N THR A 137 -7.02 8.67 11.71
CA THR A 137 -8.47 8.83 11.69
C THR A 137 -9.18 7.62 12.28
N ARG A 138 -10.21 7.86 13.09
CA ARG A 138 -11.26 6.89 13.40
C ARG A 138 -12.46 7.17 12.50
N VAL A 139 -12.85 6.17 11.71
CA VAL A 139 -13.95 6.26 10.75
C VAL A 139 -15.01 5.22 11.07
N VAL A 140 -16.28 5.57 10.90
CA VAL A 140 -17.39 4.61 10.95
C VAL A 140 -17.96 4.42 9.56
N THR A 141 -18.20 3.17 9.21
CA THR A 141 -18.88 2.75 7.97
C THR A 141 -20.12 1.96 8.31
N VAL A 142 -21.27 2.38 7.81
CA VAL A 142 -22.53 1.66 7.94
C VAL A 142 -22.93 1.11 6.57
N LEU A 143 -23.11 -0.21 6.50
CA LEU A 143 -23.32 -0.92 5.25
C LEU A 143 -24.14 -2.19 5.49
N THR A 144 -24.63 -2.83 4.41
CA THR A 144 -25.26 -4.15 4.49
C THR A 144 -24.22 -5.27 4.43
N ALA A 145 -24.58 -6.47 4.88
CA ALA A 145 -23.72 -7.65 4.76
C ALA A 145 -23.36 -7.95 3.29
N ALA A 146 -24.30 -7.77 2.35
CA ALA A 146 -24.00 -7.90 0.93
C ALA A 146 -22.90 -6.93 0.44
N GLN A 147 -22.87 -5.70 0.97
CA GLN A 147 -21.83 -4.71 0.65
C GLN A 147 -20.52 -5.00 1.37
N TYR A 148 -20.56 -5.55 2.57
CA TYR A 148 -19.37 -5.95 3.33
C TYR A 148 -18.65 -7.14 2.67
N PHE A 149 -19.41 -8.19 2.30
CA PHE A 149 -18.87 -9.39 1.65
C PHE A 149 -18.70 -9.26 0.13
N GLY A 150 -19.06 -8.12 -0.45
CA GLY A 150 -18.96 -7.86 -1.89
C GLY A 150 -20.12 -8.40 -2.72
N SER A 151 -20.93 -9.32 -2.19
CA SER A 151 -22.13 -9.82 -2.85
C SER A 151 -23.13 -10.43 -1.86
N ALA A 152 -24.39 -10.53 -2.30
CA ALA A 152 -25.44 -11.20 -1.52
C ALA A 152 -25.19 -12.72 -1.38
N SER A 153 -24.65 -13.36 -2.43
CA SER A 153 -24.34 -14.80 -2.40
C SER A 153 -23.24 -15.11 -1.40
N THR A 154 -22.17 -14.31 -1.35
CA THR A 154 -21.08 -14.50 -0.38
C THR A 154 -21.59 -14.33 1.05
N ALA A 155 -22.38 -13.28 1.34
CA ALA A 155 -22.99 -13.09 2.66
C ALA A 155 -23.82 -14.31 3.09
N THR A 156 -24.63 -14.86 2.19
CA THR A 156 -25.45 -16.05 2.47
C THR A 156 -24.58 -17.29 2.72
N SER A 157 -23.49 -17.46 1.97
CA SER A 157 -22.55 -18.57 2.17
C SER A 157 -21.87 -18.52 3.54
N ASP A 158 -21.65 -17.32 4.07
CA ASP A 158 -21.12 -17.08 5.41
C ASP A 158 -22.20 -17.11 6.50
N GLY A 159 -23.43 -17.51 6.17
CA GLY A 159 -24.54 -17.65 7.11
C GLY A 159 -25.18 -16.32 7.55
N VAL A 160 -24.88 -15.22 6.85
CA VAL A 160 -25.40 -13.88 7.18
C VAL A 160 -26.44 -13.46 6.15
N SER A 161 -27.59 -12.95 6.61
CA SER A 161 -28.59 -12.39 5.69
C SER A 161 -27.99 -11.19 4.95
N PRO A 162 -28.09 -11.12 3.59
CA PRO A 162 -27.52 -10.04 2.80
C PRO A 162 -27.98 -8.63 3.20
N SER A 163 -29.16 -8.52 3.78
CA SER A 163 -29.74 -7.25 4.27
C SER A 163 -29.34 -6.88 5.69
N THR A 164 -28.66 -7.77 6.44
CA THR A 164 -28.15 -7.47 7.77
C THR A 164 -27.26 -6.23 7.71
N VAL A 165 -27.56 -5.24 8.58
CA VAL A 165 -26.76 -4.04 8.68
C VAL A 165 -25.56 -4.29 9.60
N ILE A 166 -24.40 -3.92 9.12
CA ILE A 166 -23.12 -3.96 9.83
C ILE A 166 -22.67 -2.52 10.07
N VAL A 167 -22.23 -2.24 11.28
CA VAL A 167 -21.55 -1.00 11.65
C VAL A 167 -20.08 -1.35 11.88
N ALA A 168 -19.20 -0.80 11.07
CA ALA A 168 -17.76 -1.01 11.14
C ALA A 168 -17.07 0.26 11.64
N VAL A 169 -16.34 0.17 12.75
CA VAL A 169 -15.49 1.25 13.26
C VAL A 169 -14.06 0.87 12.98
N ALA A 170 -13.36 1.71 12.23
CA ALA A 170 -11.97 1.48 11.86
C ALA A 170 -11.07 2.61 12.35
N ASP A 171 -9.97 2.25 13.03
CA ASP A 171 -8.86 3.13 13.35
C ASP A 171 -7.75 2.92 12.33
N ILE A 172 -7.36 3.98 11.61
CA ILE A 172 -6.29 3.93 10.60
C ILE A 172 -4.96 4.13 11.30
N ILE A 173 -4.27 3.04 11.61
CA ILE A 173 -3.06 3.05 12.44
C ILE A 173 -1.83 3.49 11.65
N LYS A 174 -1.67 2.96 10.43
CA LYS A 174 -0.56 3.29 9.52
C LYS A 174 -1.06 3.35 8.09
N GLY A 175 -0.31 4.05 7.26
CA GLY A 175 -0.53 4.13 5.84
C GLY A 175 0.78 4.15 5.08
N TYR A 176 0.78 3.53 3.91
CA TYR A 176 1.92 3.46 3.01
C TYR A 176 1.45 3.77 1.59
N ARG A 177 2.32 4.38 0.80
CA ARG A 177 2.08 4.44 -0.64
C ARG A 177 2.06 3.03 -1.21
N GLY A 178 1.15 2.75 -2.13
CA GLY A 178 1.00 1.41 -2.72
C GLY A 178 2.13 1.03 -3.68
N ARG A 179 3.04 1.96 -4.00
CA ARG A 179 4.17 1.78 -4.91
C ARG A 179 5.35 2.68 -4.54
N ALA A 180 6.51 2.42 -5.14
CA ALA A 180 7.67 3.28 -5.04
C ALA A 180 7.40 4.67 -5.62
N THR A 181 7.69 5.71 -4.86
CA THR A 181 7.46 7.12 -5.21
C THR A 181 8.74 7.91 -5.45
N GLY A 182 9.89 7.21 -5.37
CA GLY A 182 11.20 7.82 -5.52
C GLY A 182 11.50 8.31 -6.94
N ILE A 183 12.55 9.12 -7.04
CA ILE A 183 13.02 9.68 -8.31
C ILE A 183 13.69 8.60 -9.14
N LEU A 184 13.33 8.52 -10.43
CA LEU A 184 13.95 7.60 -11.38
C LEU A 184 15.46 7.84 -11.45
N GLN A 185 16.23 6.76 -11.42
CA GLN A 185 17.68 6.80 -11.52
C GLN A 185 18.15 6.47 -12.94
N PRO A 186 19.33 6.96 -13.35
CA PRO A 186 19.91 6.56 -14.62
C PRO A 186 20.10 5.04 -14.67
N LEU A 187 19.67 4.40 -15.76
CA LEU A 187 19.83 2.97 -15.96
C LEU A 187 21.30 2.62 -16.16
N GLN A 188 21.73 1.52 -15.54
CA GLN A 188 23.06 0.95 -15.79
C GLN A 188 23.00 0.03 -17.01
N SER A 189 24.04 0.10 -17.85
CA SER A 189 24.16 -0.78 -19.00
C SER A 189 24.21 -2.26 -18.55
N GLY A 190 23.50 -3.13 -19.26
CA GLY A 190 23.50 -4.58 -19.00
C GLY A 190 22.41 -5.05 -18.01
N PHE A 191 21.56 -4.15 -17.54
CA PHE A 191 20.38 -4.53 -16.76
C PHE A 191 19.10 -4.54 -17.60
N PRO A 192 18.11 -5.38 -17.24
CA PRO A 192 16.76 -5.24 -17.77
C PRO A 192 16.19 -3.86 -17.47
N SER A 193 15.46 -3.29 -18.42
CA SER A 193 14.77 -2.03 -18.19
C SER A 193 13.42 -2.28 -17.51
N VAL A 194 13.12 -1.54 -16.43
CA VAL A 194 11.82 -1.59 -15.76
C VAL A 194 10.88 -0.57 -16.39
N VAL A 195 9.75 -1.07 -16.91
CA VAL A 195 8.66 -0.24 -17.42
C VAL A 195 7.49 -0.36 -16.45
N THR A 196 6.94 0.77 -16.01
CA THR A 196 5.86 0.79 -15.02
C THR A 196 4.51 1.05 -15.71
N ALA A 197 3.57 0.15 -15.54
CA ALA A 197 2.18 0.33 -15.99
C ALA A 197 1.49 1.47 -15.19
N PRO A 198 0.35 2.01 -15.66
CA PRO A 198 -0.36 3.09 -14.97
C PRO A 198 -0.78 2.76 -13.53
N ASP A 199 -1.09 1.50 -13.23
CA ASP A 199 -1.42 0.99 -11.89
C ASP A 199 -0.19 0.81 -10.98
N GLY A 200 1.02 1.00 -11.53
CA GLY A 200 2.28 0.82 -10.82
C GLY A 200 2.95 -0.53 -11.05
N THR A 201 2.28 -1.51 -11.65
CA THR A 201 2.83 -2.84 -11.91
C THR A 201 4.09 -2.74 -12.77
N PRO A 202 5.24 -3.25 -12.31
CA PRO A 202 6.46 -3.24 -13.09
C PRO A 202 6.47 -4.36 -14.13
N GLY A 203 6.71 -3.99 -15.39
CA GLY A 203 7.09 -4.89 -16.46
C GLY A 203 8.59 -4.79 -16.74
N LEU A 204 9.15 -5.78 -17.43
CA LEU A 204 10.55 -5.80 -17.82
C LEU A 204 10.71 -5.84 -19.32
N THR A 205 11.68 -5.10 -19.83
CA THR A 205 12.21 -5.26 -21.17
C THR A 205 13.61 -5.85 -21.05
N LEU A 206 13.81 -7.06 -21.59
CA LEU A 206 15.12 -7.68 -21.69
C LEU A 206 15.72 -7.29 -23.03
N ASP A 207 16.88 -6.65 -23.02
CA ASP A 207 17.74 -6.67 -24.19
C ASP A 207 18.26 -8.10 -24.37
N LEU A 208 18.54 -8.52 -25.62
CA LEU A 208 18.97 -9.86 -25.98
C LEU A 208 20.37 -10.22 -25.42
N GLN A 209 20.59 -9.98 -24.14
CA GLN A 209 21.84 -10.27 -23.44
C GLN A 209 21.70 -11.50 -22.55
N GLU A 210 22.78 -12.25 -22.41
CA GLU A 210 22.83 -13.33 -21.44
C GLU A 210 22.69 -12.79 -20.01
N PRO A 211 22.04 -13.54 -19.10
CA PRO A 211 21.95 -13.15 -17.71
C PRO A 211 23.35 -13.03 -17.08
N PRO A 212 23.54 -12.16 -16.08
CA PRO A 212 24.82 -12.02 -15.38
C PRO A 212 25.20 -13.33 -14.68
N LYS A 213 26.50 -13.61 -14.56
CA LYS A 213 27.01 -14.83 -13.91
C LYS A 213 27.03 -14.74 -12.38
N THR A 214 26.84 -13.56 -11.82
CA THR A 214 26.78 -13.30 -10.36
C THR A 214 25.60 -12.39 -10.05
N PRO A 215 25.03 -12.46 -8.82
CA PRO A 215 23.93 -11.60 -8.43
C PRO A 215 24.27 -10.12 -8.58
N GLN A 216 23.36 -9.39 -9.18
CA GLN A 216 23.46 -7.94 -9.40
C GLN A 216 22.18 -7.25 -8.96
N SER A 217 22.29 -5.98 -8.63
CA SER A 217 21.13 -5.16 -8.27
C SER A 217 21.30 -3.73 -8.72
N GLU A 218 20.18 -3.13 -9.09
CA GLU A 218 20.11 -1.74 -9.53
C GLU A 218 19.05 -0.96 -8.74
N LEU A 219 19.35 0.31 -8.44
CA LEU A 219 18.36 1.22 -7.88
C LEU A 219 17.63 1.90 -9.04
N VAL A 220 16.41 1.44 -9.33
CA VAL A 220 15.57 1.99 -10.41
C VAL A 220 14.96 3.32 -10.01
N ARG A 221 14.49 3.43 -8.75
CA ARG A 221 13.98 4.68 -8.16
C ARG A 221 14.60 4.89 -6.78
N GLY A 222 15.08 6.09 -6.52
CA GLY A 222 15.67 6.48 -5.24
C GLY A 222 14.61 7.12 -4.33
N GLY A 223 14.17 6.41 -3.29
CA GLY A 223 13.26 6.93 -2.28
C GLY A 223 13.94 7.90 -1.31
N SER A 224 13.13 8.69 -0.59
CA SER A 224 13.58 9.68 0.40
C SER A 224 13.21 9.31 1.85
N GLY A 225 12.47 8.21 2.06
CA GLY A 225 12.02 7.80 3.39
C GLY A 225 13.11 7.20 4.27
N ALA A 226 12.71 6.49 5.33
CA ALA A 226 13.63 5.84 6.28
C ALA A 226 14.59 4.87 5.58
N VAL A 227 15.80 4.74 6.11
CA VAL A 227 16.79 3.79 5.61
C VAL A 227 16.45 2.40 6.14
N VAL A 228 16.41 1.44 5.25
CA VAL A 228 16.20 0.02 5.56
C VAL A 228 17.44 -0.59 6.21
N LYS A 229 17.30 -1.21 7.37
CA LYS A 229 18.39 -1.85 8.09
C LYS A 229 18.29 -3.37 8.06
N SER A 230 19.43 -4.03 8.25
CA SER A 230 19.47 -5.48 8.38
C SER A 230 18.66 -5.93 9.60
N GLY A 231 17.88 -7.00 9.45
CA GLY A 231 17.03 -7.56 10.49
C GLY A 231 15.70 -6.83 10.72
N GLU A 232 15.47 -5.66 10.09
CA GLU A 232 14.18 -4.99 10.12
C GLU A 232 13.14 -5.78 9.30
N THR A 233 11.88 -5.54 9.60
CA THR A 233 10.77 -5.98 8.77
C THR A 233 10.41 -4.86 7.80
N VAL A 234 10.27 -5.19 6.51
CA VAL A 234 9.89 -4.26 5.46
C VAL A 234 8.59 -4.70 4.80
N LEU A 235 7.77 -3.74 4.39
CA LEU A 235 6.62 -3.95 3.54
C LEU A 235 7.05 -3.76 2.09
N LEU A 236 6.88 -4.79 1.26
CA LEU A 236 7.29 -4.80 -0.13
C LEU A 236 6.13 -5.11 -1.08
N GLN A 237 6.05 -4.36 -2.19
CA GLN A 237 5.51 -4.91 -3.44
C GLN A 237 6.61 -5.71 -4.12
N VAL A 238 6.23 -6.82 -4.72
CA VAL A 238 7.16 -7.75 -5.38
C VAL A 238 6.61 -8.14 -6.74
N GLN A 239 7.44 -8.05 -7.76
CA GLN A 239 7.25 -8.68 -9.06
C GLN A 239 8.42 -9.63 -9.28
N ALA A 240 8.13 -10.92 -9.41
CA ALA A 240 9.14 -11.95 -9.57
C ALA A 240 8.96 -12.66 -10.91
N ILE A 241 10.02 -12.68 -11.70
CA ILE A 241 10.01 -13.08 -13.10
C ILE A 241 11.18 -14.06 -13.33
N GLU A 242 10.96 -15.10 -14.09
CA GLU A 242 12.02 -15.97 -14.57
C GLU A 242 12.63 -15.40 -15.84
N TRP A 243 13.95 -15.35 -15.88
CA TRP A 243 14.68 -14.99 -17.10
C TRP A 243 14.70 -16.19 -18.03
N THR A 244 13.91 -16.17 -19.07
CA THR A 244 13.87 -17.21 -20.10
C THR A 244 14.42 -16.68 -21.43
N ASP A 245 15.13 -17.52 -22.20
CA ASP A 245 15.63 -17.20 -23.54
C ASP A 245 15.02 -18.18 -24.56
N PRO A 246 14.45 -17.68 -25.67
CA PRO A 246 14.10 -16.29 -25.94
C PRO A 246 12.83 -15.87 -25.16
N ALA A 247 12.77 -14.57 -24.81
CA ALA A 247 11.58 -14.01 -24.18
C ALA A 247 10.26 -14.57 -24.76
N PRO A 248 9.19 -14.79 -23.96
CA PRO A 248 8.82 -13.93 -22.84
C PRO A 248 9.20 -14.52 -21.48
N THR A 249 9.62 -13.62 -20.61
CA THR A 249 9.77 -13.83 -19.18
C THR A 249 8.45 -14.24 -18.52
N THR A 250 8.47 -15.29 -17.72
CA THR A 250 7.28 -15.76 -17.01
C THR A 250 7.24 -15.20 -15.60
N THR A 251 6.17 -14.49 -15.24
CA THR A 251 5.91 -14.07 -13.86
C THR A 251 5.52 -15.31 -13.05
N PHE A 252 6.24 -15.60 -11.96
CA PHE A 252 5.94 -16.73 -11.09
C PHE A 252 5.44 -16.28 -9.70
N ASP A 253 5.68 -15.03 -9.31
CA ASP A 253 5.12 -14.43 -8.09
C ASP A 253 4.89 -12.93 -8.28
N SER A 254 3.75 -12.42 -7.79
CA SER A 254 3.41 -11.01 -7.87
C SER A 254 2.46 -10.61 -6.77
N THR A 255 2.83 -9.57 -6.02
CA THR A 255 1.92 -8.91 -5.07
C THR A 255 1.00 -7.92 -5.77
N TRP A 256 1.34 -7.49 -6.98
CA TRP A 256 0.53 -6.61 -7.80
C TRP A 256 -0.76 -7.29 -8.26
N THR A 257 -0.67 -8.55 -8.68
CA THR A 257 -1.85 -9.34 -9.08
C THR A 257 -2.81 -9.57 -7.91
N SER A 258 -2.29 -9.76 -6.69
CA SER A 258 -3.10 -9.96 -5.49
C SER A 258 -3.51 -8.66 -4.82
N HIS A 259 -2.97 -7.51 -5.24
CA HIS A 259 -3.10 -6.20 -4.59
C HIS A 259 -2.77 -6.25 -3.07
N THR A 260 -1.84 -7.14 -2.68
CA THR A 260 -1.51 -7.39 -1.27
C THR A 260 0.00 -7.40 -1.09
N PRO A 261 0.63 -6.27 -0.75
CA PRO A 261 2.03 -6.21 -0.37
C PRO A 261 2.33 -7.12 0.81
N ARG A 262 3.58 -7.58 0.92
CA ARG A 262 3.97 -8.55 1.94
C ARG A 262 5.05 -8.01 2.86
N PHE A 263 4.97 -8.42 4.12
CA PHE A 263 6.01 -8.14 5.12
C PHE A 263 7.11 -9.18 5.06
N TYR A 264 8.36 -8.71 4.96
CA TYR A 264 9.54 -9.56 5.00
C TYR A 264 10.49 -9.09 6.09
N LYS A 265 10.95 -10.01 6.94
CA LYS A 265 12.08 -9.75 7.82
C LYS A 265 13.36 -9.86 7.00
N LEU A 266 14.18 -8.81 6.99
CA LEU A 266 15.42 -8.78 6.20
C LEU A 266 16.55 -9.58 6.87
N THR A 267 16.32 -10.86 6.99
CA THR A 267 17.31 -11.88 7.32
C THR A 267 17.33 -12.89 6.20
N ALA A 268 18.50 -13.38 5.79
CA ALA A 268 18.60 -14.34 4.72
C ALA A 268 17.73 -15.58 4.99
N LEU A 269 16.87 -15.93 4.02
CA LEU A 269 15.97 -17.10 4.07
C LEU A 269 14.88 -17.03 5.17
N ALA A 270 14.63 -15.87 5.77
CA ALA A 270 13.48 -15.73 6.67
C ALA A 270 12.18 -15.79 5.86
N LYS A 271 11.25 -16.63 6.31
CA LYS A 271 9.92 -16.76 5.72
C LYS A 271 9.02 -15.62 6.18
N ASN A 272 8.17 -15.12 5.29
CA ASN A 272 7.04 -14.29 5.66
C ASN A 272 5.88 -15.14 6.21
N SER A 273 4.77 -14.51 6.60
CA SER A 273 3.56 -15.20 7.08
C SER A 273 2.97 -16.21 6.09
N SER A 274 3.25 -16.04 4.78
CA SER A 274 2.81 -16.95 3.72
C SER A 274 3.84 -18.01 3.34
N GLY A 275 4.95 -18.13 4.08
CA GLY A 275 5.99 -19.12 3.85
C GLY A 275 7.01 -18.75 2.78
N GLN A 276 6.88 -17.59 2.11
CA GLN A 276 7.83 -17.11 1.11
C GLN A 276 9.05 -16.48 1.79
N SER A 277 10.22 -16.65 1.21
CA SER A 277 11.48 -16.12 1.74
C SER A 277 12.18 -15.25 0.70
N LEU A 278 12.90 -14.23 1.19
CA LEU A 278 13.87 -13.51 0.37
C LEU A 278 15.17 -14.30 0.31
N ASP A 279 15.76 -14.36 -0.88
CA ASP A 279 17.12 -14.87 -1.04
C ASP A 279 18.17 -13.89 -0.50
N LYS A 280 19.40 -14.37 -0.30
CA LYS A 280 20.50 -13.55 0.27
C LYS A 280 20.84 -12.33 -0.58
N SER A 281 20.70 -12.43 -1.92
CA SER A 281 21.03 -11.35 -2.84
C SER A 281 20.01 -10.25 -2.76
N SER A 282 18.71 -10.60 -2.69
CA SER A 282 17.61 -9.66 -2.48
C SER A 282 17.75 -8.94 -1.13
N VAL A 283 18.02 -9.66 -0.04
CA VAL A 283 18.25 -9.04 1.28
C VAL A 283 19.41 -8.03 1.21
N LYS A 284 20.55 -8.43 0.60
CA LYS A 284 21.71 -7.55 0.44
C LYS A 284 21.39 -6.30 -0.40
N ALA A 285 20.58 -6.45 -1.45
CA ALA A 285 20.20 -5.35 -2.34
C ALA A 285 19.26 -4.33 -1.65
N LEU A 286 18.39 -4.79 -0.75
CA LEU A 286 17.40 -3.95 -0.07
C LEU A 286 17.98 -3.20 1.13
N VAL A 287 18.92 -3.81 1.88
CA VAL A 287 19.56 -3.17 3.03
C VAL A 287 20.33 -1.92 2.58
N GLY A 288 20.15 -0.81 3.31
CA GLY A 288 20.73 0.49 2.99
C GLY A 288 19.91 1.33 1.99
N LYS A 289 18.91 0.76 1.33
CA LYS A 289 17.97 1.53 0.49
C LYS A 289 16.98 2.29 1.38
N ARG A 290 16.22 3.21 0.79
CA ARG A 290 15.23 4.02 1.50
C ARG A 290 13.81 3.59 1.15
N VAL A 291 12.90 3.76 2.07
CA VAL A 291 11.45 3.68 1.78
C VAL A 291 11.09 4.62 0.63
N GLY A 292 10.25 4.15 -0.29
CA GLY A 292 9.92 4.79 -1.56
C GLY A 292 10.85 4.41 -2.71
N SER A 293 11.90 3.59 -2.47
CA SER A 293 12.77 3.08 -3.54
C SER A 293 12.14 1.92 -4.30
N GLN A 294 12.52 1.81 -5.59
CA GLN A 294 12.33 0.61 -6.41
C GLN A 294 13.70 0.01 -6.72
N VAL A 295 13.85 -1.29 -6.46
CA VAL A 295 15.12 -2.02 -6.60
C VAL A 295 14.92 -3.21 -7.51
N LEU A 296 15.71 -3.29 -8.57
CA LEU A 296 15.80 -4.45 -9.45
C LEU A 296 16.93 -5.36 -8.96
N VAL A 297 16.66 -6.66 -8.88
CA VAL A 297 17.66 -7.67 -8.47
C VAL A 297 17.64 -8.82 -9.48
N VAL A 298 18.81 -9.14 -10.05
CA VAL A 298 19.00 -10.31 -10.89
C VAL A 298 19.78 -11.34 -10.11
N VAL A 299 19.20 -12.52 -9.97
CA VAL A 299 19.75 -13.64 -9.18
C VAL A 299 19.98 -14.82 -10.10
N PRO A 300 21.21 -15.07 -10.56
CA PRO A 300 21.51 -16.21 -11.43
C PRO A 300 21.19 -17.56 -10.79
N GLU A 301 21.02 -18.57 -11.61
CA GLU A 301 20.82 -19.94 -11.17
C GLU A 301 21.87 -20.36 -10.11
N GLY A 302 21.41 -21.02 -9.04
CA GLY A 302 22.24 -21.49 -7.93
C GLY A 302 22.56 -20.43 -6.86
N TYR A 303 22.28 -19.15 -7.09
CA TYR A 303 22.53 -18.07 -6.11
C TYR A 303 21.30 -17.74 -5.24
N GLY A 304 20.10 -17.88 -5.77
CA GLY A 304 18.86 -17.56 -5.04
C GLY A 304 18.56 -18.59 -3.97
N TYR A 305 18.44 -19.81 -4.38
CA TYR A 305 18.19 -20.95 -3.53
C TYR A 305 19.27 -22.01 -3.75
N PRO A 306 19.65 -22.78 -2.73
CA PRO A 306 20.53 -23.95 -2.96
C PRO A 306 19.97 -24.82 -4.06
N SER A 307 20.83 -25.40 -4.90
CA SER A 307 20.44 -26.22 -6.05
C SER A 307 19.35 -27.23 -5.69
N GLY A 308 18.26 -27.23 -6.44
CA GLY A 308 17.08 -28.07 -6.20
C GLY A 308 16.30 -27.77 -4.91
N LYS A 309 16.52 -26.61 -4.27
CA LYS A 309 15.86 -26.15 -3.04
C LYS A 309 14.97 -24.92 -3.23
N ALA A 310 14.62 -24.58 -4.47
CA ALA A 310 13.64 -23.52 -4.72
C ALA A 310 12.32 -23.88 -4.01
N PRO A 311 11.60 -22.90 -3.41
CA PRO A 311 10.27 -23.14 -2.90
C PRO A 311 9.34 -23.69 -3.98
N SER A 312 8.33 -24.46 -3.57
CA SER A 312 7.34 -24.98 -4.51
C SER A 312 6.72 -23.85 -5.35
N GLY A 313 6.70 -24.00 -6.67
CA GLY A 313 6.21 -22.99 -7.60
C GLY A 313 7.25 -21.94 -8.02
N TYR A 314 8.47 -21.98 -7.47
CA TYR A 314 9.57 -21.11 -7.91
C TYR A 314 10.43 -21.83 -8.95
N PRO A 315 10.79 -21.18 -10.06
CA PRO A 315 11.68 -21.76 -11.06
C PRO A 315 13.12 -21.89 -10.54
N ASN A 316 13.89 -22.77 -11.15
CA ASN A 316 15.30 -23.01 -10.79
C ASN A 316 16.28 -22.15 -11.60
N GLY A 317 15.82 -21.46 -12.67
CA GLY A 317 16.65 -20.65 -13.56
C GLY A 317 17.12 -19.34 -12.93
N THR A 318 17.56 -18.43 -13.78
CA THR A 318 17.87 -17.03 -13.35
C THR A 318 16.58 -16.30 -13.02
N LEU A 319 16.54 -15.69 -11.84
CA LEU A 319 15.39 -14.97 -11.33
C LEU A 319 15.61 -13.45 -11.36
N ILE A 320 14.55 -12.72 -11.68
CA ILE A 320 14.53 -11.26 -11.63
C ILE A 320 13.45 -10.84 -10.66
N PHE A 321 13.81 -9.98 -9.72
CA PHE A 321 12.88 -9.39 -8.78
C PHE A 321 12.86 -7.88 -8.94
N VAL A 322 11.66 -7.30 -8.95
CA VAL A 322 11.46 -5.86 -8.78
C VAL A 322 10.75 -5.65 -7.45
N TYR A 323 11.41 -4.92 -6.56
CA TYR A 323 10.91 -4.61 -5.23
C TYR A 323 10.59 -3.13 -5.11
N ASP A 324 9.36 -2.81 -4.71
CA ASP A 324 9.02 -1.47 -4.22
C ASP A 324 9.02 -1.50 -2.69
N ILE A 325 9.85 -0.67 -2.07
CA ILE A 325 9.98 -0.57 -0.61
C ILE A 325 8.93 0.43 -0.11
N LEU A 326 7.85 -0.08 0.47
CA LEU A 326 6.70 0.75 0.90
C LEU A 326 6.85 1.26 2.32
N GLY A 327 7.50 0.50 3.21
CA GLY A 327 7.67 0.87 4.61
C GLY A 327 8.62 -0.03 5.37
N THR A 328 9.02 0.42 6.58
CA THR A 328 9.82 -0.34 7.57
C THR A 328 9.13 -0.39 8.92
N TYR A 329 9.51 -1.40 9.76
CA TYR A 329 9.02 -1.60 11.11
C TYR A 329 10.17 -1.85 12.09
#